data_bf81ca77a5e0854770da547f0156e862
#
_entry.id   bf81ca77a5e0854770da547f0156e862
#
_cell.length_a   1.000
_cell.length_b   1.000
_cell.length_c   1.000
_cell.angle_alpha   90.00
_cell.angle_beta   90.00
_cell.angle_gamma   90.00
#
_symmetry.space_group_name_H-M   'P 1'
#
loop_
_entity.id
_entity.type
_entity.pdbx_description
1 polymer ?
#
loop_
_entity_poly.entity_id
_entity_poly.type
_entity_poly.pdbx_seq_one_letter_code
_entity_poly.pdbx_strand_id
1 'polypeptide(L)'
;MISNREHARLVLASASETRARILLNVGIDFLRDPADVDETAIKLRCRREGLGAEEAAVVLAEEKARAVVARHPGALVIGADQLLVSGEDWLDKPSGPDQARETLRRLRNRRHRLISGLAILRDDAVLCRHVEVAELTMRDYSDRFIDWYIGAAEEADLQVVGACRLEGLGAQAFARIGGDYFTILGLPLLPLLDVMRREAMLVD
;
A
#
# COMPACT_ATOMS: atom_id res chain seq x y z
N MET A 1 30.01 -2.47 -1.92
CA MET A 1 29.13 -3.40 -2.66
C MET A 1 29.37 -4.79 -2.11
N ILE A 2 28.51 -5.25 -1.21
CA ILE A 2 28.52 -6.64 -0.72
C ILE A 2 27.34 -7.32 -1.40
N SER A 3 27.59 -7.87 -2.59
CA SER A 3 26.65 -8.75 -3.28
C SER A 3 26.80 -10.13 -2.65
N ASN A 4 25.89 -10.52 -1.78
CA ASN A 4 25.74 -11.89 -1.37
C ASN A 4 24.35 -12.36 -1.76
N ARG A 5 24.22 -12.81 -3.02
CA ARG A 5 22.96 -13.29 -3.63
C ARG A 5 22.54 -14.69 -3.15
N GLU A 6 23.22 -15.28 -2.19
CA GLU A 6 22.95 -16.65 -1.81
C GLU A 6 21.79 -16.84 -0.79
N HIS A 7 21.37 -15.77 -0.09
CA HIS A 7 20.12 -15.80 0.70
C HIS A 7 19.49 -14.42 0.65
N ALA A 8 18.41 -14.26 -0.07
CA ALA A 8 17.61 -13.04 -0.03
C ALA A 8 17.13 -12.80 1.41
N ARG A 9 17.80 -11.89 2.12
CA ARG A 9 17.47 -11.58 3.52
C ARG A 9 16.15 -10.83 3.65
N LEU A 10 15.64 -10.27 2.55
CA LEU A 10 14.42 -9.50 2.50
C LEU A 10 13.52 -9.95 1.35
N VAL A 11 12.25 -10.16 1.65
CA VAL A 11 11.22 -10.55 0.68
C VAL A 11 10.05 -9.59 0.77
N LEU A 12 9.60 -9.07 -0.38
CA LEU A 12 8.40 -8.26 -0.48
C LEU A 12 7.21 -9.12 -0.96
N ALA A 13 6.27 -9.41 -0.07
CA ALA A 13 5.05 -10.17 -0.33
C ALA A 13 3.97 -9.31 -1.01
N SER A 14 4.32 -8.61 -2.10
CA SER A 14 3.42 -7.68 -2.78
C SER A 14 3.66 -7.63 -4.27
N ALA A 15 2.56 -7.59 -5.04
CA ALA A 15 2.57 -7.33 -6.48
C ALA A 15 2.70 -5.84 -6.84
N SER A 16 2.69 -4.93 -5.86
CA SER A 16 2.71 -3.49 -6.11
C SER A 16 4.05 -3.00 -6.63
N GLU A 17 4.06 -2.45 -7.85
CA GLU A 17 5.23 -1.80 -8.44
C GLU A 17 5.68 -0.58 -7.63
N THR A 18 4.73 0.17 -7.07
CA THR A 18 5.02 1.35 -6.25
C THR A 18 5.81 0.97 -5.01
N ARG A 19 5.40 -0.08 -4.29
CA ARG A 19 6.14 -0.57 -3.11
C ARG A 19 7.52 -1.08 -3.46
N ALA A 20 7.64 -1.81 -4.56
CA ALA A 20 8.94 -2.27 -5.06
C ALA A 20 9.85 -1.09 -5.39
N ARG A 21 9.35 -0.07 -6.08
CA ARG A 21 10.10 1.14 -6.43
C ARG A 21 10.55 1.93 -5.20
N ILE A 22 9.71 2.03 -4.15
CA ILE A 22 10.10 2.67 -2.88
C ILE A 22 11.37 2.02 -2.32
N LEU A 23 11.40 0.70 -2.22
CA LEU A 23 12.57 -0.03 -1.70
C LEU A 23 13.82 0.14 -2.57
N LEU A 24 13.66 0.04 -3.89
CA LEU A 24 14.76 0.24 -4.85
C LEU A 24 15.34 1.64 -4.78
N ASN A 25 14.48 2.67 -4.66
CA ASN A 25 14.92 4.07 -4.61
C ASN A 25 15.74 4.40 -3.36
N VAL A 26 15.60 3.62 -2.29
CA VAL A 26 16.41 3.79 -1.07
C VAL A 26 17.54 2.76 -0.99
N GLY A 27 17.86 2.09 -2.09
CA GLY A 27 19.00 1.18 -2.20
C GLY A 27 18.84 -0.15 -1.47
N ILE A 28 17.60 -0.60 -1.24
CA ILE A 28 17.31 -1.87 -0.58
C ILE A 28 17.10 -2.94 -1.64
N ASP A 29 17.93 -3.98 -1.59
CA ASP A 29 17.77 -5.19 -2.38
C ASP A 29 16.77 -6.14 -1.70
N PHE A 30 15.87 -6.71 -2.48
CA PHE A 30 14.85 -7.65 -2.01
C PHE A 30 14.47 -8.65 -3.10
N LEU A 31 13.92 -9.78 -2.69
CA LEU A 31 13.21 -10.70 -3.57
C LEU A 31 11.72 -10.29 -3.58
N ARG A 32 11.11 -10.28 -4.74
CA ARG A 32 9.67 -10.06 -4.88
C ARG A 32 8.97 -11.41 -5.02
N ASP A 33 8.06 -11.71 -4.08
CA ASP A 33 7.24 -12.93 -4.09
C ASP A 33 5.81 -12.54 -3.67
N PRO A 34 4.94 -12.16 -4.64
CA PRO A 34 3.59 -11.73 -4.36
C PRO A 34 2.77 -12.77 -3.62
N ALA A 35 2.08 -12.34 -2.57
CA ALA A 35 1.14 -13.17 -1.83
C ALA A 35 -0.12 -13.42 -2.65
N ASP A 36 -0.58 -14.67 -2.67
CA ASP A 36 -1.88 -15.06 -3.20
C ASP A 36 -2.86 -15.22 -2.03
N VAL A 37 -3.64 -14.16 -1.76
CA VAL A 37 -4.63 -14.12 -0.68
C VAL A 37 -5.94 -13.50 -1.18
N ASP A 38 -7.07 -14.00 -0.68
CA ASP A 38 -8.38 -13.40 -0.96
C ASP A 38 -8.61 -12.17 -0.06
N GLU A 39 -8.15 -11.01 -0.54
CA GLU A 39 -8.29 -9.73 0.18
C GLU A 39 -9.77 -9.41 0.48
N THR A 40 -10.71 -9.79 -0.40
CA THR A 40 -12.14 -9.53 -0.22
C THR A 40 -12.67 -10.35 0.96
N ALA A 41 -12.35 -11.63 1.03
CA ALA A 41 -12.75 -12.48 2.15
C ALA A 41 -12.16 -11.98 3.47
N ILE A 42 -10.89 -11.55 3.48
CA ILE A 42 -10.26 -10.99 4.67
C ILE A 42 -10.96 -9.71 5.13
N LYS A 43 -11.24 -8.75 4.23
CA LYS A 43 -11.98 -7.51 4.54
C LYS A 43 -13.37 -7.80 5.11
N LEU A 44 -14.11 -8.75 4.52
CA LEU A 44 -15.42 -9.16 5.01
C LEU A 44 -15.35 -9.80 6.40
N ARG A 45 -14.32 -10.61 6.67
CA ARG A 45 -14.05 -11.16 8.00
C ARG A 45 -13.81 -10.05 9.01
N CYS A 46 -12.90 -9.12 8.72
CA CYS A 46 -12.61 -7.98 9.60
C CYS A 46 -13.87 -7.18 9.94
N ARG A 47 -14.71 -6.88 8.94
CA ARG A 47 -15.97 -6.15 9.17
C ARG A 47 -16.94 -6.94 10.06
N ARG A 48 -17.07 -8.25 9.88
CA ARG A 48 -17.93 -9.11 10.73
C ARG A 48 -17.44 -9.18 12.16
N GLU A 49 -16.14 -9.09 12.37
CA GLU A 49 -15.49 -9.07 13.68
C GLU A 49 -15.50 -7.66 14.32
N GLY A 50 -16.04 -6.66 13.64
CA GLY A 50 -16.13 -5.28 14.13
C GLY A 50 -14.80 -4.51 14.09
N LEU A 51 -13.80 -5.01 13.35
CA LEU A 51 -12.51 -4.33 13.23
C LEU A 51 -12.62 -3.07 12.38
N GLY A 52 -11.93 -2.02 12.82
CA GLY A 52 -11.76 -0.78 12.07
C GLY A 52 -10.84 -0.95 10.86
N ALA A 53 -10.80 0.07 10.01
CA ALA A 53 -9.98 0.05 8.80
C ALA A 53 -8.47 -0.03 9.10
N GLU A 54 -8.03 0.53 10.21
CA GLU A 54 -6.63 0.51 10.65
C GLU A 54 -6.21 -0.92 11.04
N GLU A 55 -7.03 -1.60 11.83
CA GLU A 55 -6.82 -2.99 12.21
C GLU A 55 -6.87 -3.91 10.98
N ALA A 56 -7.84 -3.70 10.09
CA ALA A 56 -7.99 -4.48 8.87
C ALA A 56 -6.79 -4.33 7.91
N ALA A 57 -6.20 -3.13 7.80
CA ALA A 57 -5.00 -2.92 7.01
C ALA A 57 -3.80 -3.71 7.55
N VAL A 58 -3.65 -3.80 8.88
CA VAL A 58 -2.61 -4.61 9.52
C VAL A 58 -2.88 -6.10 9.31
N VAL A 59 -4.12 -6.56 9.49
CA VAL A 59 -4.50 -7.96 9.23
C VAL A 59 -4.19 -8.37 7.81
N LEU A 60 -4.56 -7.54 6.81
CA LEU A 60 -4.26 -7.79 5.40
C LEU A 60 -2.75 -7.87 5.14
N ALA A 61 -1.98 -6.94 5.73
CA ALA A 61 -0.53 -6.95 5.61
C ALA A 61 0.08 -8.22 6.20
N GLU A 62 -0.37 -8.65 7.38
CA GLU A 62 0.11 -9.85 8.04
C GLU A 62 -0.27 -11.13 7.28
N GLU A 63 -1.50 -11.26 6.79
CA GLU A 63 -1.93 -12.41 5.99
C GLU A 63 -1.07 -12.54 4.71
N LYS A 64 -0.74 -11.42 4.06
CA LYS A 64 0.18 -11.42 2.92
C LYS A 64 1.57 -11.93 3.30
N ALA A 65 2.13 -11.45 4.40
CA ALA A 65 3.43 -11.94 4.85
C ALA A 65 3.40 -13.42 5.22
N ARG A 66 2.35 -13.89 5.93
CA ARG A 66 2.18 -15.30 6.31
C ARG A 66 2.04 -16.24 5.13
N ALA A 67 1.37 -15.81 4.05
CA ALA A 67 1.23 -16.62 2.84
C ALA A 67 2.57 -16.86 2.12
N VAL A 68 3.60 -16.08 2.45
CA VAL A 68 4.90 -16.10 1.76
C VAL A 68 6.01 -16.68 2.64
N VAL A 69 5.98 -16.41 3.95
CA VAL A 69 7.11 -16.63 4.86
C VAL A 69 7.64 -18.07 4.86
N ALA A 70 6.78 -19.07 4.76
CA ALA A 70 7.19 -20.48 4.75
C ALA A 70 8.05 -20.88 3.52
N ARG A 71 8.00 -20.08 2.43
CA ARG A 71 8.82 -20.28 1.23
C ARG A 71 10.23 -19.69 1.35
N HIS A 72 10.47 -18.86 2.37
CA HIS A 72 11.72 -18.11 2.56
C HIS A 72 12.24 -18.24 4.00
N PRO A 73 12.67 -19.42 4.44
CA PRO A 73 13.14 -19.64 5.81
C PRO A 73 14.27 -18.67 6.18
N GLY A 74 14.18 -18.06 7.36
CA GLY A 74 15.16 -17.11 7.89
C GLY A 74 15.15 -15.71 7.26
N ALA A 75 14.40 -15.48 6.18
CA ALA A 75 14.27 -14.15 5.57
C ALA A 75 13.28 -13.26 6.33
N LEU A 76 13.50 -11.95 6.28
CA LEU A 76 12.47 -10.97 6.64
C LEU A 76 11.46 -10.86 5.51
N VAL A 77 10.19 -11.14 5.80
CA VAL A 77 9.10 -11.04 4.85
C VAL A 77 8.24 -9.84 5.17
N ILE A 78 8.14 -8.93 4.21
CA ILE A 78 7.34 -7.71 4.28
C ILE A 78 5.99 -7.95 3.66
N GLY A 79 4.93 -7.88 4.45
CA GLY A 79 3.56 -7.72 3.98
C GLY A 79 3.12 -6.27 4.13
N ALA A 80 2.43 -5.75 3.14
CA ALA A 80 1.86 -4.41 3.19
C ALA A 80 0.52 -4.36 2.45
N ASP A 81 -0.42 -3.61 3.03
CA ASP A 81 -1.70 -3.34 2.40
C ASP A 81 -2.11 -1.89 2.58
N GLN A 82 -3.00 -1.40 1.71
CA GLN A 82 -3.53 -0.04 1.81
C GLN A 82 -5.03 -0.02 1.56
N LEU A 83 -5.76 0.56 2.50
CA LEU A 83 -7.18 0.84 2.38
C LEU A 83 -7.43 2.33 2.15
N LEU A 84 -8.38 2.66 1.28
CA LEU A 84 -8.93 4.00 1.16
C LEU A 84 -10.28 4.06 1.87
N VAL A 85 -10.42 5.02 2.78
CA VAL A 85 -11.65 5.22 3.56
C VAL A 85 -12.22 6.61 3.28
N SER A 86 -13.47 6.66 2.81
CA SER A 86 -14.22 7.90 2.59
C SER A 86 -15.55 7.83 3.35
N GLY A 87 -15.65 8.59 4.45
CA GLY A 87 -16.73 8.39 5.43
C GLY A 87 -16.59 7.02 6.09
N GLU A 88 -17.61 6.18 5.98
CA GLU A 88 -17.61 4.80 6.47
C GLU A 88 -17.23 3.76 5.41
N ASP A 89 -17.12 4.18 4.15
CA ASP A 89 -16.86 3.29 3.02
C ASP A 89 -15.37 2.99 2.85
N TRP A 90 -15.05 1.72 2.64
CA TRP A 90 -13.76 1.27 2.16
C TRP A 90 -13.85 1.11 0.64
N LEU A 91 -13.04 1.87 -0.08
CA LEU A 91 -13.06 1.86 -1.54
C LEU A 91 -11.94 0.95 -2.06
N ASP A 92 -12.31 0.07 -2.98
CA ASP A 92 -11.37 -0.82 -3.64
C ASP A 92 -10.69 -0.15 -4.85
N LYS A 93 -9.67 -0.82 -5.38
CA LYS A 93 -9.05 -0.42 -6.64
C LYS A 93 -10.05 -0.61 -7.77
N PRO A 94 -10.18 0.38 -8.67
CA PRO A 94 -11.01 0.22 -9.85
C PRO A 94 -10.50 -0.92 -10.74
N SER A 95 -11.42 -1.67 -11.34
CA SER A 95 -11.12 -2.72 -12.32
C SER A 95 -10.99 -2.18 -13.75
N GLY A 96 -11.24 -0.87 -13.94
CA GLY A 96 -11.16 -0.24 -15.26
C GLY A 96 -11.62 1.22 -15.24
N PRO A 97 -11.60 1.89 -16.42
CA PRO A 97 -11.85 3.33 -16.54
C PRO A 97 -13.22 3.78 -16.01
N ASP A 98 -14.27 2.99 -16.19
CA ASP A 98 -15.62 3.36 -15.73
C ASP A 98 -15.72 3.36 -14.20
N GLN A 99 -15.15 2.36 -13.53
CA GLN A 99 -15.06 2.35 -12.07
C GLN A 99 -14.11 3.44 -11.53
N ALA A 100 -13.04 3.75 -12.25
CA ALA A 100 -12.16 4.87 -11.92
C ALA A 100 -12.92 6.20 -11.97
N ARG A 101 -13.76 6.41 -13.01
CA ARG A 101 -14.63 7.57 -13.14
C ARG A 101 -15.58 7.71 -11.95
N GLU A 102 -16.24 6.63 -11.59
CA GLU A 102 -17.17 6.62 -10.46
C GLU A 102 -16.43 6.90 -9.13
N THR A 103 -15.28 6.28 -8.92
CA THR A 103 -14.45 6.52 -7.75
C THR A 103 -14.04 7.99 -7.64
N LEU A 104 -13.59 8.60 -8.75
CA LEU A 104 -13.22 10.02 -8.78
C LEU A 104 -14.44 10.91 -8.48
N ARG A 105 -15.63 10.62 -9.03
CA ARG A 105 -16.86 11.34 -8.69
C ARG A 105 -17.21 11.26 -7.20
N ARG A 106 -17.06 10.08 -6.60
CA ARG A 106 -17.32 9.87 -5.17
C ARG A 106 -16.35 10.64 -4.28
N LEU A 107 -15.08 10.77 -4.69
CA LEU A 107 -14.03 11.45 -3.94
C LEU A 107 -13.99 12.97 -4.17
N ARG A 108 -14.61 13.48 -5.24
CA ARG A 108 -14.66 14.92 -5.58
C ARG A 108 -15.09 15.77 -4.39
N ASN A 109 -14.30 16.81 -4.09
CA ASN A 109 -14.55 17.75 -2.99
C ASN A 109 -14.69 17.06 -1.62
N ARG A 110 -14.05 15.89 -1.42
CA ARG A 110 -14.14 15.14 -0.17
C ARG A 110 -12.78 14.87 0.42
N ARG A 111 -12.75 14.83 1.75
CA ARG A 111 -11.64 14.30 2.52
C ARG A 111 -11.78 12.77 2.58
N HIS A 112 -10.66 12.10 2.45
CA HIS A 112 -10.55 10.66 2.60
C HIS A 112 -9.23 10.31 3.27
N ARG A 113 -9.11 9.09 3.77
CA ARG A 113 -7.91 8.57 4.42
C ARG A 113 -7.32 7.43 3.60
N LEU A 114 -6.00 7.44 3.46
CA LEU A 114 -5.22 6.27 3.05
C LEU A 114 -4.63 5.66 4.30
N ILE A 115 -4.94 4.40 4.55
CA ILE A 115 -4.54 3.65 5.73
C ILE A 115 -3.61 2.54 5.26
N SER A 116 -2.33 2.65 5.57
CA SER A 116 -1.30 1.72 5.13
C SER A 116 -0.86 0.85 6.29
N GLY A 117 -1.14 -0.45 6.19
CA GLY A 117 -0.69 -1.49 7.11
C GLY A 117 0.64 -2.08 6.67
N LEU A 118 1.49 -2.37 7.63
CA LEU A 118 2.78 -3.05 7.49
C LEU A 118 2.87 -4.19 8.48
N ALA A 119 3.29 -5.36 8.03
CA ALA A 119 3.69 -6.47 8.88
C ALA A 119 5.02 -7.03 8.41
N ILE A 120 5.92 -7.34 9.36
CA ILE A 120 7.23 -7.91 9.07
C ILE A 120 7.37 -9.19 9.88
N LEU A 121 7.58 -10.28 9.18
CA LEU A 121 7.71 -11.61 9.76
C LEU A 121 9.08 -12.21 9.43
N ARG A 122 9.57 -13.06 10.34
CA ARG A 122 10.65 -14.02 10.08
C ARG A 122 10.22 -15.36 10.63
N ASP A 123 10.14 -16.36 9.78
CA ASP A 123 9.60 -17.66 10.13
C ASP A 123 8.22 -17.53 10.79
N ASP A 124 8.01 -18.06 11.97
CA ASP A 124 6.74 -17.94 12.72
C ASP A 124 6.63 -16.65 13.54
N ALA A 125 7.73 -15.88 13.66
CA ALA A 125 7.76 -14.69 14.51
C ALA A 125 7.27 -13.44 13.78
N VAL A 126 6.35 -12.70 14.41
CA VAL A 126 5.95 -11.36 13.97
C VAL A 126 6.85 -10.34 14.64
N LEU A 127 7.72 -9.72 13.86
CA LEU A 127 8.69 -8.74 14.34
C LEU A 127 8.11 -7.31 14.41
N CYS A 128 7.14 -7.03 13.54
CA CYS A 128 6.47 -5.72 13.50
C CYS A 128 5.04 -5.84 12.98
N ARG A 129 4.12 -5.10 13.61
CA ARG A 129 2.83 -4.67 13.09
C ARG A 129 2.78 -3.17 13.20
N HIS A 130 2.46 -2.50 12.12
CA HIS A 130 2.39 -1.04 12.10
C HIS A 130 1.28 -0.57 11.16
N VAL A 131 0.70 0.56 11.48
CA VAL A 131 -0.29 1.24 10.64
C VAL A 131 -0.03 2.73 10.65
N GLU A 132 -0.11 3.34 9.49
CA GLU A 132 -0.07 4.79 9.34
C GLU A 132 -1.23 5.29 8.50
N VAL A 133 -1.66 6.51 8.80
CA VAL A 133 -2.81 7.15 8.16
C VAL A 133 -2.36 8.45 7.53
N ALA A 134 -2.67 8.62 6.25
CA ALA A 134 -2.58 9.88 5.54
C ALA A 134 -3.97 10.43 5.22
N GLU A 135 -4.16 11.74 5.39
CA GLU A 135 -5.41 12.42 5.08
C GLU A 135 -5.27 13.27 3.83
N LEU A 136 -6.09 13.02 2.83
CA LEU A 136 -6.09 13.73 1.57
C LEU A 136 -7.45 14.38 1.32
N THR A 137 -7.45 15.49 0.59
CA THR A 137 -8.70 16.15 0.16
C THR A 137 -8.62 16.36 -1.34
N MET A 138 -9.62 15.83 -2.06
CA MET A 138 -9.76 16.11 -3.49
C MET A 138 -10.31 17.51 -3.72
N ARG A 139 -9.89 18.14 -4.85
CA ARG A 139 -10.50 19.38 -5.32
C ARG A 139 -11.96 19.15 -5.75
N ASP A 140 -12.70 20.24 -5.86
CA ASP A 140 -13.98 20.27 -6.57
C ASP A 140 -13.71 20.40 -8.09
N TYR A 141 -13.31 19.29 -8.70
CA TYR A 141 -13.04 19.22 -10.14
C TYR A 141 -14.31 18.85 -10.93
N SER A 142 -14.37 19.29 -12.20
CA SER A 142 -15.49 19.00 -13.11
C SER A 142 -15.43 17.59 -13.70
N ASP A 143 -16.54 17.11 -14.27
CA ASP A 143 -16.54 15.86 -15.05
C ASP A 143 -15.60 15.97 -16.27
N ARG A 144 -15.44 17.16 -16.86
CA ARG A 144 -14.45 17.40 -17.92
C ARG A 144 -13.01 17.12 -17.45
N PHE A 145 -12.68 17.45 -16.20
CA PHE A 145 -11.38 17.09 -15.62
C PHE A 145 -11.23 15.57 -15.48
N ILE A 146 -12.30 14.89 -15.00
CA ILE A 146 -12.29 13.42 -14.86
C ILE A 146 -12.08 12.76 -16.22
N ASP A 147 -12.81 13.20 -17.25
CA ASP A 147 -12.69 12.66 -18.61
C ASP A 147 -11.28 12.86 -19.20
N TRP A 148 -10.75 14.07 -19.02
CA TRP A 148 -9.37 14.37 -19.42
C TRP A 148 -8.35 13.50 -18.68
N TYR A 149 -8.49 13.39 -17.35
CA TYR A 149 -7.55 12.61 -16.53
C TYR A 149 -7.56 11.13 -16.94
N ILE A 150 -8.74 10.52 -17.06
CA ILE A 150 -8.86 9.11 -17.47
C ILE A 150 -8.30 8.88 -18.88
N GLY A 151 -8.48 9.83 -19.78
CA GLY A 151 -7.96 9.73 -21.14
C GLY A 151 -6.44 9.97 -21.28
N ALA A 152 -5.84 10.67 -20.30
CA ALA A 152 -4.42 11.02 -20.32
C ALA A 152 -3.55 10.16 -19.38
N ALA A 153 -4.16 9.55 -18.34
CA ALA A 153 -3.47 8.70 -17.40
C ALA A 153 -3.15 7.32 -17.99
N GLU A 154 -2.05 6.74 -17.55
CA GLU A 154 -1.76 5.34 -17.85
C GLU A 154 -2.71 4.42 -17.06
N GLU A 155 -2.98 3.22 -17.58
CA GLU A 155 -3.85 2.25 -16.92
C GLU A 155 -3.40 1.96 -15.47
N ALA A 156 -2.09 1.86 -15.25
CA ALA A 156 -1.49 1.65 -13.93
C ALA A 156 -1.79 2.78 -12.94
N ASP A 157 -2.03 4.02 -13.40
CA ASP A 157 -2.38 5.16 -12.56
C ASP A 157 -3.83 5.10 -12.09
N LEU A 158 -4.69 4.44 -12.87
CA LEU A 158 -6.10 4.24 -12.54
C LEU A 158 -6.31 3.02 -11.63
N GLN A 159 -5.41 2.03 -11.68
CA GLN A 159 -5.49 0.78 -10.91
C GLN A 159 -4.91 0.90 -9.48
N VAL A 160 -4.97 2.07 -8.89
CA VAL A 160 -4.63 2.31 -7.48
C VAL A 160 -5.89 2.61 -6.67
N VAL A 161 -5.82 2.45 -5.35
CA VAL A 161 -6.93 2.87 -4.49
C VAL A 161 -7.19 4.37 -4.67
N GLY A 162 -8.45 4.73 -4.94
CA GLY A 162 -8.81 6.12 -5.25
C GLY A 162 -8.63 6.52 -6.71
N ALA A 163 -8.24 5.62 -7.61
CA ALA A 163 -8.08 5.86 -9.05
C ALA A 163 -7.15 7.03 -9.41
N CYS A 164 -6.30 7.46 -8.49
CA CYS A 164 -5.51 8.69 -8.66
C CYS A 164 -4.16 8.54 -7.96
N ARG A 165 -3.10 8.43 -8.76
CA ARG A 165 -1.74 8.38 -8.24
C ARG A 165 -1.26 9.79 -7.90
N LEU A 166 -0.68 9.98 -6.70
CA LEU A 166 -0.13 11.26 -6.29
C LEU A 166 1.03 11.71 -7.18
N GLU A 167 1.82 10.76 -7.63
CA GLU A 167 2.91 11.01 -8.57
C GLU A 167 2.35 11.21 -9.99
N GLY A 168 2.79 12.19 -10.71
CA GLY A 168 2.35 12.47 -12.09
C GLY A 168 1.04 13.26 -12.19
N LEU A 169 0.19 12.95 -13.19
CA LEU A 169 -1.02 13.72 -13.51
C LEU A 169 -2.04 13.76 -12.37
N GLY A 170 -2.10 12.71 -11.56
CA GLY A 170 -3.03 12.61 -10.43
C GLY A 170 -2.82 13.69 -9.37
N ALA A 171 -1.62 14.27 -9.26
CA ALA A 171 -1.36 15.37 -8.35
C ALA A 171 -2.33 16.55 -8.54
N GLN A 172 -2.82 16.76 -9.77
CA GLN A 172 -3.75 17.83 -10.09
C GLN A 172 -5.15 17.65 -9.48
N ALA A 173 -5.49 16.48 -8.99
CA ALA A 173 -6.79 16.20 -8.37
C ALA A 173 -6.86 16.61 -6.89
N PHE A 174 -5.73 16.84 -6.23
CA PHE A 174 -5.70 17.10 -4.78
C PHE A 174 -5.74 18.58 -4.45
N ALA A 175 -6.53 18.94 -3.41
CA ALA A 175 -6.55 20.25 -2.78
C ALA A 175 -5.62 20.29 -1.56
N ARG A 176 -5.52 19.19 -0.82
CA ARG A 176 -4.67 19.06 0.37
C ARG A 176 -4.14 17.63 0.47
N ILE A 177 -2.90 17.54 0.93
CA ILE A 177 -2.20 16.29 1.20
C ILE A 177 -1.60 16.44 2.59
N GLY A 178 -1.92 15.50 3.49
CA GLY A 178 -1.36 15.44 4.83
C GLY A 178 -0.99 14.00 5.20
N GLY A 179 0.15 13.85 5.84
CA GLY A 179 0.70 12.56 6.24
C GLY A 179 2.05 12.29 5.60
N ASP A 180 2.60 11.12 5.90
CA ASP A 180 3.89 10.68 5.38
C ASP A 180 3.80 10.31 3.89
N TYR A 181 4.81 10.70 3.12
CA TYR A 181 4.88 10.45 1.67
C TYR A 181 4.86 8.96 1.33
N PHE A 182 5.64 8.15 2.03
CA PHE A 182 5.71 6.71 1.78
C PHE A 182 4.44 5.99 2.18
N THR A 183 3.78 6.47 3.24
CA THR A 183 2.44 6.01 3.65
C THR A 183 1.41 6.25 2.56
N ILE A 184 1.41 7.41 1.93
CA ILE A 184 0.52 7.71 0.79
C ILE A 184 0.78 6.76 -0.38
N LEU A 185 2.04 6.41 -0.63
CA LEU A 185 2.42 5.45 -1.67
C LEU A 185 2.17 3.98 -1.28
N GLY A 186 1.74 3.72 -0.04
CA GLY A 186 1.27 2.42 0.41
C GLY A 186 2.31 1.52 1.07
N LEU A 187 3.45 2.08 1.51
CA LEU A 187 4.44 1.37 2.31
C LEU A 187 4.98 2.32 3.40
N PRO A 188 4.63 2.15 4.68
CA PRO A 188 5.26 2.87 5.78
C PRO A 188 6.76 2.55 5.85
N LEU A 189 7.57 3.34 5.16
CA LEU A 189 8.99 3.03 4.95
C LEU A 189 9.81 3.23 6.22
N LEU A 190 9.60 4.31 6.97
CA LEU A 190 10.45 4.63 8.13
C LEU A 190 10.37 3.54 9.21
N PRO A 191 9.19 3.04 9.61
CA PRO A 191 9.09 1.88 10.51
C PRO A 191 9.77 0.61 9.99
N LEU A 192 9.70 0.37 8.67
CA LEU A 192 10.40 -0.75 8.04
C LEU A 192 11.92 -0.60 8.18
N LEU A 193 12.48 0.58 7.90
CA LEU A 193 13.91 0.84 8.06
C LEU A 193 14.37 0.64 9.50
N ASP A 194 13.55 1.02 10.48
CA ASP A 194 13.86 0.83 11.90
C ASP A 194 13.92 -0.67 12.27
N VAL A 195 13.04 -1.49 11.72
CA VAL A 195 13.14 -2.95 11.89
C VAL A 195 14.41 -3.47 11.24
N MET A 196 14.71 -3.05 10.02
CA MET A 196 15.92 -3.51 9.31
C MET A 196 17.21 -3.15 10.04
N ARG A 197 17.29 -1.98 10.70
CA ARG A 197 18.44 -1.61 11.56
C ARG A 197 18.55 -2.54 12.77
N ARG A 198 17.43 -2.79 13.49
CA ARG A 198 17.40 -3.73 14.63
C ARG A 198 17.84 -5.14 14.25
N GLU A 199 17.56 -5.54 13.02
CA GLU A 199 17.94 -6.85 12.45
C GLU A 199 19.33 -6.82 11.78
N ALA A 200 20.12 -5.76 11.99
CA ALA A 200 21.46 -5.56 11.43
C ALA A 200 21.53 -5.74 9.90
N MET A 201 20.45 -5.37 9.19
CA MET A 201 20.41 -5.37 7.73
C MET A 201 20.79 -4.03 7.11
N LEU A 202 20.74 -2.97 7.89
CA LEU A 202 21.20 -1.62 7.51
C LEU A 202 22.27 -1.13 8.49
N VAL A 203 23.09 -0.22 7.99
CA VAL A 203 24.09 0.49 8.82
C VAL A 203 23.33 1.53 9.66
N ASP A 204 23.81 1.73 10.93
CA ASP A 204 23.32 2.77 11.84
C ASP A 204 23.72 4.18 11.37
#